data_2e27775e72d7367f3b74461c4cc518f5
#
_entry.id   2e27775e72d7367f3b74461c4cc518f5
#
_cell.length_a   1.000
_cell.length_b   1.000
_cell.length_c   1.000
_cell.angle_alpha   90.00
_cell.angle_beta   90.00
_cell.angle_gamma   90.00
#
_symmetry.space_group_name_H-M   'P 1'
#
loop_
_entity.id
_entity.type
_entity.pdbx_description
1 polymer ?
#
loop_
_entity_poly.entity_id
_entity_poly.type
_entity_poly.pdbx_seq_one_letter_code
_entity_poly.pdbx_strand_id
1 'polypeptide(L)'
;MSNLDRWLMIPALILPAAASAPAFAVQYLSVEQAQKVLFPGADQFVAKPVTLSAAQRSAIESASGVRVRTAQVNAWRAKQGGKATGWFMLDEVYGKHEFITYAVAVDLDGAVKGMEILDYRETHGGEVQNPKWRAQFTGKKAGDTLKLDEDIKNISGATLSCKHITDGVKRLLATYVAALK
;
A
#
# COMPACT_ATOMS: atom_id res chain seq x y z
N MET A 1 21.52 74.60 28.06
CA MET A 1 22.66 73.70 27.77
C MET A 1 22.04 72.33 27.58
N SER A 2 22.11 71.84 26.40
CA SER A 2 21.36 70.77 25.79
C SER A 2 21.90 69.37 26.14
N ASN A 3 21.05 68.47 26.56
CA ASN A 3 21.33 67.02 26.59
C ASN A 3 20.65 66.36 25.43
N LEU A 4 21.45 65.86 24.49
CA LEU A 4 20.99 65.06 23.37
C LEU A 4 20.66 63.65 23.85
N ASP A 5 19.40 63.28 23.69
CA ASP A 5 18.91 61.91 23.85
C ASP A 5 19.39 61.07 22.66
N ARG A 6 20.34 60.17 22.92
CA ARG A 6 20.78 59.12 21.98
C ARG A 6 19.77 58.00 21.96
N TRP A 7 18.91 57.96 20.95
CA TRP A 7 18.06 56.84 20.64
C TRP A 7 18.88 55.69 20.10
N LEU A 8 19.03 54.65 20.90
CA LEU A 8 19.62 53.35 20.45
C LEU A 8 18.56 52.64 19.59
N MET A 9 18.73 52.69 18.27
CA MET A 9 18.00 51.85 17.35
C MET A 9 18.57 50.41 17.45
N ILE A 10 17.77 49.50 18.01
CA ILE A 10 18.03 48.07 17.98
C ILE A 10 17.49 47.56 16.65
N PRO A 11 18.31 46.99 15.75
CA PRO A 11 17.78 46.37 14.53
C PRO A 11 16.98 45.11 14.91
N ALA A 12 15.69 45.09 14.59
CA ALA A 12 14.89 43.92 14.69
C ALA A 12 15.35 42.87 13.69
N LEU A 13 15.94 41.81 14.21
CA LEU A 13 16.35 40.65 13.42
C LEU A 13 15.07 39.88 12.98
N ILE A 14 14.62 40.08 11.76
CA ILE A 14 13.53 39.34 11.15
C ILE A 14 14.09 37.95 10.75
N LEU A 15 13.84 36.95 11.59
CA LEU A 15 14.07 35.54 11.22
C LEU A 15 13.02 35.17 10.15
N PRO A 16 13.45 34.65 8.98
CA PRO A 16 12.50 34.10 8.03
C PRO A 16 11.86 32.85 8.65
N ALA A 17 10.54 32.89 8.82
CA ALA A 17 9.78 31.70 9.15
C ALA A 17 9.92 30.71 7.97
N ALA A 18 10.62 29.61 8.18
CA ALA A 18 10.67 28.54 7.22
C ALA A 18 9.25 27.96 7.11
N ALA A 19 8.53 28.36 6.08
CA ALA A 19 7.25 27.75 5.72
C ALA A 19 7.55 26.30 5.33
N SER A 20 7.20 25.34 6.20
CA SER A 20 7.18 23.93 5.84
C SER A 20 6.16 23.77 4.72
N ALA A 21 6.63 23.51 3.51
CA ALA A 21 5.75 23.14 2.41
C ALA A 21 4.98 21.87 2.80
N PRO A 22 3.65 21.81 2.63
CA PRO A 22 2.91 20.60 2.89
C PRO A 22 3.43 19.49 1.99
N ALA A 23 3.77 18.35 2.58
CA ALA A 23 4.06 17.14 1.82
C ALA A 23 2.78 16.75 1.10
N PHE A 24 2.69 17.00 -0.20
CA PHE A 24 1.56 16.56 -1.00
C PHE A 24 1.64 15.04 -1.14
N ALA A 25 0.65 14.33 -0.60
CA ALA A 25 0.42 12.94 -0.92
C ALA A 25 0.19 12.84 -2.44
N VAL A 26 1.01 12.06 -3.13
CA VAL A 26 0.82 11.82 -4.55
C VAL A 26 -0.11 10.61 -4.69
N GLN A 27 -1.38 10.88 -4.96
CA GLN A 27 -2.33 9.84 -5.32
C GLN A 27 -2.09 9.47 -6.79
N TYR A 28 -1.69 8.21 -7.04
CA TYR A 28 -1.35 7.73 -8.37
C TYR A 28 -2.53 7.18 -9.12
N LEU A 29 -3.42 6.43 -8.44
CA LEU A 29 -4.60 5.80 -9.01
C LEU A 29 -5.77 5.88 -8.05
N SER A 30 -6.98 6.10 -8.58
CA SER A 30 -8.19 5.80 -7.82
C SER A 30 -8.40 4.27 -7.74
N VAL A 31 -9.28 3.82 -6.85
CA VAL A 31 -9.65 2.40 -6.75
C VAL A 31 -10.18 1.89 -8.08
N GLU A 32 -11.04 2.65 -8.76
CA GLU A 32 -11.63 2.27 -10.06
C GLU A 32 -10.58 2.22 -11.17
N GLN A 33 -9.58 3.10 -11.14
CA GLN A 33 -8.47 3.06 -12.09
C GLN A 33 -7.61 1.81 -11.86
N ALA A 34 -7.27 1.51 -10.61
CA ALA A 34 -6.50 0.32 -10.26
C ALA A 34 -7.26 -0.98 -10.62
N GLN A 35 -8.59 -1.02 -10.41
CA GLN A 35 -9.43 -2.12 -10.83
C GLN A 35 -9.34 -2.38 -12.35
N LYS A 36 -9.43 -1.31 -13.16
CA LYS A 36 -9.32 -1.42 -14.63
C LYS A 36 -7.93 -1.86 -15.09
N VAL A 37 -6.87 -1.37 -14.43
CA VAL A 37 -5.49 -1.77 -14.74
C VAL A 37 -5.25 -3.24 -14.43
N LEU A 38 -5.71 -3.70 -13.26
CA LEU A 38 -5.46 -5.06 -12.79
C LEU A 38 -6.39 -6.11 -13.41
N PHE A 39 -7.58 -5.70 -13.86
CA PHE A 39 -8.56 -6.55 -14.55
C PHE A 39 -9.10 -5.86 -15.81
N PRO A 40 -8.28 -5.70 -16.86
CA PRO A 40 -8.67 -4.92 -18.05
C PRO A 40 -9.87 -5.48 -18.80
N GLY A 41 -10.19 -6.77 -18.63
CA GLY A 41 -11.37 -7.41 -19.22
C GLY A 41 -12.61 -7.44 -18.33
N ALA A 42 -12.52 -6.97 -17.09
CA ALA A 42 -13.67 -6.99 -16.18
C ALA A 42 -14.67 -5.86 -16.50
N ASP A 43 -15.92 -6.21 -16.57
CA ASP A 43 -17.05 -5.29 -16.79
C ASP A 43 -17.74 -4.90 -15.48
N GLN A 44 -17.49 -5.63 -14.41
CA GLN A 44 -18.12 -5.38 -13.11
C GLN A 44 -17.19 -5.71 -11.93
N PHE A 45 -17.24 -4.87 -10.90
CA PHE A 45 -16.60 -5.08 -9.59
C PHE A 45 -17.67 -5.05 -8.50
N VAL A 46 -17.99 -6.21 -7.96
CA VAL A 46 -19.01 -6.34 -6.90
C VAL A 46 -18.32 -6.26 -5.54
N ALA A 47 -18.60 -5.20 -4.80
CA ALA A 47 -18.07 -5.04 -3.44
C ALA A 47 -18.46 -6.23 -2.55
N LYS A 48 -17.50 -6.81 -1.88
CA LYS A 48 -17.63 -7.93 -0.95
C LYS A 48 -16.70 -7.71 0.26
N PRO A 49 -16.91 -6.64 1.03
CA PRO A 49 -16.13 -6.43 2.24
C PRO A 49 -16.35 -7.61 3.21
N VAL A 50 -15.28 -8.04 3.86
CA VAL A 50 -15.31 -9.17 4.80
C VAL A 50 -14.86 -8.69 6.17
N THR A 51 -15.59 -9.11 7.20
CA THR A 51 -15.15 -8.97 8.60
C THR A 51 -14.60 -10.31 9.06
N LEU A 52 -13.30 -10.37 9.28
CA LEU A 52 -12.60 -11.58 9.70
C LEU A 52 -12.95 -11.94 11.14
N SER A 53 -13.34 -13.18 11.35
CA SER A 53 -13.49 -13.77 12.68
C SER A 53 -12.13 -13.91 13.38
N ALA A 54 -12.13 -14.14 14.69
CA ALA A 54 -10.90 -14.40 15.45
C ALA A 54 -10.13 -15.63 14.90
N ALA A 55 -10.85 -16.69 14.54
CA ALA A 55 -10.26 -17.91 13.96
C ALA A 55 -9.60 -17.63 12.60
N GLN A 56 -10.26 -16.86 11.71
CA GLN A 56 -9.69 -16.47 10.42
C GLN A 56 -8.44 -15.61 10.60
N ARG A 57 -8.44 -14.63 11.50
CA ARG A 57 -7.26 -13.82 11.80
C ARG A 57 -6.10 -14.68 12.27
N SER A 58 -6.34 -15.59 13.22
CA SER A 58 -5.29 -16.50 13.70
C SER A 58 -4.75 -17.40 12.58
N ALA A 59 -5.61 -17.92 11.70
CA ALA A 59 -5.19 -18.71 10.55
C ALA A 59 -4.33 -17.91 9.56
N ILE A 60 -4.73 -16.65 9.27
CA ILE A 60 -3.98 -15.75 8.40
C ILE A 60 -2.60 -15.44 9.00
N GLU A 61 -2.54 -15.13 10.29
CA GLU A 61 -1.29 -14.85 10.99
C GLU A 61 -0.35 -16.06 11.01
N SER A 62 -0.89 -17.25 11.27
CA SER A 62 -0.12 -18.49 11.24
C SER A 62 0.43 -18.80 9.84
N ALA A 63 -0.38 -18.62 8.79
CA ALA A 63 0.00 -18.94 7.42
C ALA A 63 0.98 -17.91 6.82
N SER A 64 0.80 -16.62 7.15
CA SER A 64 1.63 -15.54 6.59
C SER A 64 2.83 -15.18 7.45
N GLY A 65 2.81 -15.45 8.74
CA GLY A 65 3.76 -14.90 9.70
C GLY A 65 3.59 -13.40 9.93
N VAL A 66 2.49 -12.80 9.46
CA VAL A 66 2.24 -11.35 9.50
C VAL A 66 0.99 -11.06 10.31
N ARG A 67 1.11 -10.12 11.24
CA ARG A 67 0.01 -9.74 12.12
C ARG A 67 -1.15 -9.11 11.34
N VAL A 68 -2.38 -9.52 11.66
CA VAL A 68 -3.62 -8.92 11.16
C VAL A 68 -4.05 -7.78 12.08
N ARG A 69 -3.85 -6.55 11.63
CA ARG A 69 -4.10 -5.33 12.42
C ARG A 69 -5.56 -4.88 12.41
N THR A 70 -6.28 -5.17 11.33
CA THR A 70 -7.71 -4.85 11.17
C THR A 70 -8.50 -6.11 10.82
N ALA A 71 -9.71 -6.22 11.34
CA ALA A 71 -10.62 -7.29 10.96
C ALA A 71 -11.33 -7.02 9.61
N GLN A 72 -11.32 -5.77 9.14
CA GLN A 72 -11.99 -5.41 7.90
C GLN A 72 -11.07 -5.65 6.70
N VAL A 73 -11.61 -6.32 5.68
CA VAL A 73 -10.95 -6.56 4.40
C VAL A 73 -11.78 -5.92 3.30
N ASN A 74 -11.19 -4.96 2.58
CA ASN A 74 -11.81 -4.33 1.43
C ASN A 74 -11.56 -5.16 0.19
N ALA A 75 -12.57 -5.88 -0.27
CA ALA A 75 -12.46 -6.78 -1.41
C ALA A 75 -13.63 -6.59 -2.39
N TRP A 76 -13.35 -6.82 -3.66
CA TRP A 76 -14.33 -6.82 -4.76
C TRP A 76 -14.15 -8.06 -5.61
N ARG A 77 -15.26 -8.67 -5.96
CA ARG A 77 -15.29 -9.76 -6.94
C ARG A 77 -15.27 -9.15 -8.34
N ALA A 78 -14.19 -9.35 -9.08
CA ALA A 78 -14.11 -8.98 -10.48
C ALA A 78 -14.89 -9.97 -11.34
N LYS A 79 -15.68 -9.46 -12.30
CA LYS A 79 -16.47 -10.27 -13.22
C LYS A 79 -16.30 -9.80 -14.67
N GLN A 80 -16.48 -10.73 -15.61
CA GLN A 80 -16.51 -10.48 -17.04
C GLN A 80 -17.64 -11.30 -17.64
N GLY A 81 -18.59 -10.66 -18.33
CA GLY A 81 -19.77 -11.34 -18.85
C GLY A 81 -20.55 -12.09 -17.79
N GLY A 82 -20.67 -11.53 -16.59
CA GLY A 82 -21.34 -12.14 -15.43
C GLY A 82 -20.54 -13.23 -14.71
N LYS A 83 -19.45 -13.76 -15.28
CA LYS A 83 -18.60 -14.78 -14.66
C LYS A 83 -17.50 -14.13 -13.80
N ALA A 84 -17.24 -14.73 -12.65
CA ALA A 84 -16.13 -14.29 -11.79
C ALA A 84 -14.78 -14.55 -12.48
N THR A 85 -13.86 -13.60 -12.36
CA THR A 85 -12.50 -13.68 -12.93
C THR A 85 -11.40 -13.55 -11.88
N GLY A 86 -11.76 -13.16 -10.66
CA GLY A 86 -10.82 -13.03 -9.56
C GLY A 86 -11.31 -12.09 -8.47
N TRP A 87 -10.40 -11.68 -7.62
CA TRP A 87 -10.61 -10.76 -6.52
C TRP A 87 -9.65 -9.56 -6.63
N PHE A 88 -10.20 -8.37 -6.48
CA PHE A 88 -9.45 -7.16 -6.22
C PHE A 88 -9.50 -6.88 -4.72
N MET A 89 -8.35 -6.75 -4.08
CA MET A 89 -8.22 -6.47 -2.65
C MET A 89 -7.45 -5.18 -2.45
N LEU A 90 -7.99 -4.28 -1.63
CA LEU A 90 -7.36 -3.02 -1.25
C LEU A 90 -6.88 -3.12 0.20
N ASP A 91 -5.65 -2.71 0.43
CA ASP A 91 -5.04 -2.76 1.75
C ASP A 91 -4.06 -1.58 1.93
N GLU A 92 -3.62 -1.38 3.15
CA GLU A 92 -2.58 -0.41 3.45
C GLU A 92 -1.56 -0.97 4.44
N VAL A 93 -0.34 -0.53 4.28
CA VAL A 93 0.75 -0.83 5.19
C VAL A 93 1.43 0.46 5.63
N TYR A 94 1.95 0.46 6.85
CA TYR A 94 2.75 1.58 7.31
C TYR A 94 4.16 1.45 6.71
N GLY A 95 4.62 2.47 5.99
CA GLY A 95 5.97 2.53 5.44
C GLY A 95 6.99 2.79 6.55
N LYS A 96 7.76 3.86 6.41
CA LYS A 96 8.66 4.34 7.48
C LYS A 96 7.95 5.37 8.37
N HIS A 97 7.21 6.32 7.79
CA HIS A 97 6.57 7.44 8.46
C HIS A 97 5.09 7.57 8.09
N GLU A 98 4.69 7.11 6.91
CA GLU A 98 3.37 7.30 6.33
C GLU A 98 2.77 5.97 5.86
N PHE A 99 1.47 5.99 5.60
CA PHE A 99 0.78 4.84 5.03
C PHE A 99 1.01 4.74 3.52
N ILE A 100 1.08 3.51 3.04
CA ILE A 100 1.14 3.15 1.63
C ILE A 100 -0.12 2.37 1.32
N THR A 101 -0.99 2.92 0.48
CA THR A 101 -2.19 2.24 0.01
C THR A 101 -1.88 1.50 -1.28
N TYR A 102 -2.23 0.23 -1.34
CA TYR A 102 -1.97 -0.63 -2.49
C TYR A 102 -3.13 -1.59 -2.73
N ALA A 103 -3.22 -2.08 -3.97
CA ALA A 103 -4.19 -3.09 -4.36
C ALA A 103 -3.50 -4.32 -4.94
N VAL A 104 -4.09 -5.48 -4.68
CA VAL A 104 -3.65 -6.76 -5.22
C VAL A 104 -4.81 -7.42 -5.96
N ALA A 105 -4.57 -7.84 -7.19
CA ALA A 105 -5.46 -8.69 -7.96
C ALA A 105 -5.05 -10.15 -7.79
N VAL A 106 -6.00 -11.00 -7.45
CA VAL A 106 -5.81 -12.46 -7.31
C VAL A 106 -6.78 -13.16 -8.24
N ASP A 107 -6.31 -14.12 -9.01
CA ASP A 107 -7.17 -14.93 -9.87
C ASP A 107 -7.97 -15.99 -9.06
N LEU A 108 -8.75 -16.82 -9.77
CA LEU A 108 -9.56 -17.84 -9.13
C LEU A 108 -8.75 -19.01 -8.54
N ASP A 109 -7.49 -19.17 -9.00
CA ASP A 109 -6.58 -20.20 -8.52
C ASP A 109 -5.72 -19.70 -7.33
N GLY A 110 -5.91 -18.45 -6.92
CA GLY A 110 -5.19 -17.82 -5.81
C GLY A 110 -3.84 -17.25 -6.16
N ALA A 111 -3.53 -17.10 -7.46
CA ALA A 111 -2.29 -16.46 -7.89
C ALA A 111 -2.48 -14.94 -8.06
N VAL A 112 -1.46 -14.18 -7.68
CA VAL A 112 -1.40 -12.74 -7.94
C VAL A 112 -1.36 -12.49 -9.46
N LYS A 113 -2.34 -11.77 -9.97
CA LYS A 113 -2.35 -11.26 -11.36
C LYS A 113 -1.49 -10.01 -11.50
N GLY A 114 -1.44 -9.20 -10.46
CA GLY A 114 -0.68 -7.96 -10.41
C GLY A 114 -0.99 -7.18 -9.14
N MET A 115 -0.23 -6.13 -8.92
CA MET A 115 -0.46 -5.17 -7.85
C MET A 115 -0.20 -3.74 -8.30
N GLU A 116 -0.87 -2.78 -7.67
CA GLU A 116 -0.70 -1.35 -7.91
C GLU A 116 -0.53 -0.60 -6.59
N ILE A 117 0.31 0.43 -6.59
CA ILE A 117 0.39 1.40 -5.51
C ILE A 117 -0.58 2.54 -5.84
N LEU A 118 -1.55 2.80 -4.96
CA LEU A 118 -2.58 3.80 -5.17
C LEU A 118 -2.21 5.14 -4.51
N ASP A 119 -1.63 5.08 -3.32
CA ASP A 119 -1.21 6.26 -2.57
C ASP A 119 0.13 5.99 -1.89
N TYR A 120 1.06 6.93 -2.02
CA TYR A 120 2.40 6.85 -1.43
C TYR A 120 2.77 8.20 -0.83
N ARG A 121 2.82 8.27 0.48
CA ARG A 121 3.04 9.52 1.23
C ARG A 121 4.44 9.68 1.80
N GLU A 122 5.27 8.65 1.66
CA GLU A 122 6.67 8.72 2.09
C GLU A 122 7.46 9.69 1.21
N THR A 123 8.42 10.39 1.81
CA THR A 123 9.32 11.29 1.08
C THR A 123 10.36 10.56 0.23
N HIS A 124 10.63 9.29 0.53
CA HIS A 124 11.65 8.46 -0.12
C HIS A 124 11.08 7.08 -0.39
N GLY A 125 11.63 6.38 -1.38
CA GLY A 125 11.27 4.99 -1.68
C GLY A 125 10.10 4.84 -2.66
N GLY A 126 9.76 5.90 -3.42
CA GLY A 126 8.74 5.87 -4.46
C GLY A 126 9.02 4.85 -5.58
N GLU A 127 10.23 4.30 -5.62
CA GLU A 127 10.64 3.26 -6.58
C GLU A 127 9.85 1.95 -6.44
N VAL A 128 9.13 1.73 -5.33
CA VAL A 128 8.18 0.61 -5.19
C VAL A 128 7.05 0.66 -6.23
N GLN A 129 6.83 1.82 -6.85
CA GLN A 129 5.90 2.00 -7.97
C GLN A 129 6.45 1.47 -9.29
N ASN A 130 7.74 1.19 -9.38
CA ASN A 130 8.33 0.67 -10.61
C ASN A 130 7.61 -0.62 -11.03
N PRO A 131 7.02 -0.67 -12.24
CA PRO A 131 6.32 -1.86 -12.73
C PRO A 131 7.17 -3.13 -12.68
N LYS A 132 8.49 -3.02 -12.90
CA LYS A 132 9.41 -4.17 -12.83
C LYS A 132 9.53 -4.72 -11.40
N TRP A 133 9.49 -3.85 -10.39
CA TRP A 133 9.50 -4.29 -8.99
C TRP A 133 8.18 -4.97 -8.64
N ARG A 134 7.07 -4.35 -8.99
CA ARG A 134 5.73 -4.90 -8.72
C ARG A 134 5.46 -6.22 -9.45
N ALA A 135 6.02 -6.40 -10.65
CA ALA A 135 5.88 -7.63 -11.43
C ALA A 135 6.45 -8.88 -10.72
N GLN A 136 7.33 -8.73 -9.74
CA GLN A 136 7.87 -9.85 -8.97
C GLN A 136 6.80 -10.59 -8.15
N PHE A 137 5.69 -9.95 -7.85
CA PHE A 137 4.56 -10.57 -7.15
C PHE A 137 3.66 -11.38 -8.08
N THR A 138 3.71 -11.16 -9.39
CA THR A 138 2.85 -11.86 -10.34
C THR A 138 3.10 -13.38 -10.30
N GLY A 139 2.03 -14.16 -10.22
CA GLY A 139 2.06 -15.61 -10.10
C GLY A 139 2.27 -16.14 -8.69
N LYS A 140 2.63 -15.30 -7.72
CA LYS A 140 2.80 -15.71 -6.32
C LYS A 140 1.47 -16.15 -5.71
N LYS A 141 1.55 -17.15 -4.82
CA LYS A 141 0.40 -17.77 -4.13
C LYS A 141 0.61 -17.80 -2.61
N ALA A 142 -0.45 -18.09 -1.89
CA ALA A 142 -0.33 -18.40 -0.46
C ALA A 142 0.59 -19.61 -0.24
N GLY A 143 1.53 -19.47 0.68
CA GLY A 143 2.58 -20.48 0.96
C GLY A 143 3.91 -20.21 0.27
N ASP A 144 3.97 -19.29 -0.73
CA ASP A 144 5.23 -18.86 -1.28
C ASP A 144 6.05 -18.07 -0.24
N THR A 145 7.37 -18.06 -0.39
CA THR A 145 8.30 -17.45 0.56
C THR A 145 8.00 -15.98 0.79
N LEU A 146 7.80 -15.20 -0.28
CA LEU A 146 7.53 -13.77 -0.24
C LEU A 146 8.41 -13.06 0.80
N LYS A 147 9.71 -13.03 0.54
CA LYS A 147 10.71 -12.46 1.44
C LYS A 147 11.73 -11.64 0.66
N LEU A 148 12.09 -10.47 1.22
CA LEU A 148 13.10 -9.62 0.61
C LEU A 148 14.45 -10.32 0.53
N ASP A 149 15.16 -10.04 -0.55
CA ASP A 149 16.48 -10.57 -0.89
C ASP A 149 16.54 -12.10 -1.09
N GLU A 150 15.37 -12.76 -1.05
CA GLU A 150 15.20 -14.16 -1.47
C GLU A 150 14.45 -14.23 -2.80
N ASP A 151 13.14 -13.98 -2.79
CA ASP A 151 12.30 -14.05 -3.99
C ASP A 151 11.67 -12.71 -4.38
N ILE A 152 11.85 -11.66 -3.56
CA ILE A 152 11.49 -10.27 -3.86
C ILE A 152 12.72 -9.40 -3.68
N LYS A 153 13.20 -8.78 -4.75
CA LYS A 153 14.36 -7.88 -4.69
C LYS A 153 14.04 -6.63 -3.88
N ASN A 154 14.95 -6.27 -3.00
CA ASN A 154 14.91 -5.02 -2.27
C ASN A 154 15.26 -3.83 -3.17
N ILE A 155 14.84 -2.64 -2.76
CA ILE A 155 15.23 -1.36 -3.35
C ILE A 155 16.03 -0.59 -2.31
N SER A 156 17.27 -0.22 -2.65
CA SER A 156 18.11 0.59 -1.76
C SER A 156 17.42 1.93 -1.47
N GLY A 157 17.34 2.29 -0.20
CA GLY A 157 16.63 3.50 0.26
C GLY A 157 15.13 3.31 0.50
N ALA A 158 14.54 2.18 0.04
CA ALA A 158 13.11 1.86 0.20
C ALA A 158 12.86 0.56 0.99
N THR A 159 13.83 0.05 1.73
CA THR A 159 13.78 -1.29 2.38
C THR A 159 12.54 -1.50 3.24
N LEU A 160 12.13 -0.50 4.03
CA LEU A 160 10.94 -0.64 4.88
C LEU A 160 9.66 -0.70 4.05
N SER A 161 9.52 0.14 3.02
CA SER A 161 8.39 0.10 2.11
C SER A 161 8.31 -1.24 1.37
N CYS A 162 9.44 -1.71 0.82
CA CYS A 162 9.54 -3.02 0.17
C CYS A 162 9.14 -4.15 1.12
N LYS A 163 9.67 -4.15 2.34
CA LYS A 163 9.35 -5.16 3.35
C LYS A 163 7.87 -5.17 3.71
N HIS A 164 7.32 -4.01 4.06
CA HIS A 164 5.94 -3.94 4.54
C HIS A 164 4.92 -4.24 3.43
N ILE A 165 5.19 -3.82 2.18
CA ILE A 165 4.35 -4.20 1.04
C ILE A 165 4.44 -5.72 0.80
N THR A 166 5.64 -6.32 0.84
CA THR A 166 5.81 -7.77 0.68
C THR A 166 5.05 -8.55 1.76
N ASP A 167 5.20 -8.15 3.02
CA ASP A 167 4.46 -8.73 4.16
C ASP A 167 2.94 -8.55 3.96
N GLY A 168 2.50 -7.39 3.46
CA GLY A 168 1.10 -7.11 3.17
C GLY A 168 0.54 -8.02 2.07
N VAL A 169 1.25 -8.19 0.95
CA VAL A 169 0.84 -9.12 -0.12
C VAL A 169 0.74 -10.56 0.42
N LYS A 170 1.73 -10.99 1.21
CA LYS A 170 1.72 -12.30 1.85
C LYS A 170 0.51 -12.51 2.74
N ARG A 171 0.15 -11.50 3.55
CA ARG A 171 -1.06 -11.49 4.38
C ARG A 171 -2.33 -11.53 3.54
N LEU A 172 -2.44 -10.75 2.44
CA LEU A 172 -3.61 -10.76 1.56
C LEU A 172 -3.82 -12.10 0.87
N LEU A 173 -2.76 -12.80 0.46
CA LEU A 173 -2.86 -14.15 -0.10
C LEU A 173 -3.36 -15.17 0.93
N ALA A 174 -2.89 -15.09 2.18
CA ALA A 174 -3.44 -15.91 3.26
C ALA A 174 -4.90 -15.54 3.56
N THR A 175 -5.26 -14.26 3.46
CA THR A 175 -6.65 -13.80 3.61
C THR A 175 -7.55 -14.35 2.51
N TYR A 176 -7.07 -14.39 1.26
CA TYR A 176 -7.80 -15.01 0.17
C TYR A 176 -8.18 -16.47 0.50
N VAL A 177 -7.22 -17.26 0.98
CA VAL A 177 -7.46 -18.66 1.32
C VAL A 177 -8.42 -18.82 2.51
N ALA A 178 -8.29 -17.97 3.53
CA ALA A 178 -9.06 -18.09 4.77
C ALA A 178 -10.48 -17.53 4.69
N ALA A 179 -10.77 -16.61 3.75
CA ALA A 179 -12.02 -15.83 3.79
C ALA A 179 -12.68 -15.54 2.44
N LEU A 180 -12.00 -15.74 1.30
CA LEU A 180 -12.51 -15.34 -0.03
C LEU A 180 -12.62 -16.49 -1.04
N LYS A 181 -11.93 -17.59 -0.81
CA LYS A 181 -11.88 -18.78 -1.67
C LYS A 181 -13.21 -19.55 -1.74
#